data_2a92d1427f8ab9fddb17b0b3a04004bf
#
_entry.id   2a92d1427f8ab9fddb17b0b3a04004bf
#
_cell.length_a   1.000
_cell.length_b   1.000
_cell.length_c   1.000
_cell.angle_alpha   90.00
_cell.angle_beta   90.00
_cell.angle_gamma   90.00
#
_symmetry.space_group_name_H-M   'P 1'
#
loop_
_entity.id
_entity.type
_entity.pdbx_description
1 polymer ?
#
loop_
_entity_poly.entity_id
_entity_poly.type
_entity_poly.pdbx_seq_one_letter_code
_entity_poly.pdbx_strand_id
1 'polypeptide(L)'
;MKIAIRPFRESDKENVIKLWDKVFPDAPPHNNPARDIRTKREVQPELFLVALLEEQIVGTAMAGFDGHRGWVYYLGVDPEYQRRGIGTSLMKRVESRLVGMGCPKLNLQIRANNSEVQSFYESLGYYAEDRLSMGKKF
;
A
#
# COMPACT_ATOMS: atom_id res chain seq x y z
N MET A 1 21.34 2.38 -7.13
CA MET A 1 20.47 2.76 -5.99
C MET A 1 19.83 1.52 -5.41
N LYS A 2 20.01 1.35 -4.13
CA LYS A 2 19.52 0.15 -3.44
C LYS A 2 18.29 0.46 -2.63
N ILE A 3 17.18 -0.16 -2.98
CA ILE A 3 15.92 -0.02 -2.25
C ILE A 3 15.81 -1.18 -1.27
N ALA A 4 15.60 -0.88 0.01
CA ALA A 4 15.33 -1.89 1.01
C ALA A 4 13.85 -1.87 1.35
N ILE A 5 13.25 -3.04 1.48
CA ILE A 5 11.85 -3.16 1.89
C ILE A 5 11.79 -4.02 3.14
N ARG A 6 11.11 -3.52 4.15
CA ARG A 6 10.93 -4.23 5.42
C ARG A 6 9.59 -3.90 6.05
N PRO A 7 9.16 -4.67 7.05
CA PRO A 7 7.96 -4.32 7.80
C PRO A 7 8.12 -2.99 8.53
N PHE A 8 7.01 -2.31 8.68
CA PHE A 8 6.92 -1.07 9.46
C PHE A 8 7.36 -1.29 10.92
N ARG A 9 8.03 -0.31 11.49
CA ARG A 9 8.41 -0.25 12.90
C ARG A 9 7.78 0.97 13.54
N GLU A 10 7.58 0.95 14.85
CA GLU A 10 6.99 2.09 15.56
C GLU A 10 7.77 3.39 15.32
N SER A 11 9.10 3.29 15.22
CA SER A 11 9.95 4.46 14.96
C SER A 11 9.73 5.07 13.57
N ASP A 12 9.03 4.40 12.67
CA ASP A 12 8.74 4.91 11.32
C ASP A 12 7.49 5.80 11.29
N LYS A 13 6.69 5.80 12.35
CA LYS A 13 5.35 6.40 12.35
C LYS A 13 5.32 7.85 11.84
N GLU A 14 6.17 8.70 12.37
CA GLU A 14 6.17 10.11 11.97
C GLU A 14 6.51 10.29 10.50
N ASN A 15 7.52 9.56 10.02
CA ASN A 15 7.97 9.66 8.63
C ASN A 15 6.93 9.09 7.67
N VAL A 16 6.23 8.03 8.06
CA VAL A 16 5.15 7.47 7.25
C VAL A 16 3.99 8.45 7.15
N ILE A 17 3.60 9.07 8.26
CA ILE A 17 2.50 10.06 8.24
C ILE A 17 2.87 11.25 7.35
N LYS A 18 4.10 11.73 7.44
CA LYS A 18 4.59 12.81 6.57
C LYS A 18 4.56 12.40 5.09
N LEU A 19 4.96 11.18 4.80
CA LEU A 19 4.90 10.67 3.45
C LEU A 19 3.46 10.61 2.94
N TRP A 20 2.54 10.13 3.76
CA TRP A 20 1.13 10.03 3.36
C TRP A 20 0.48 11.40 3.16
N ASP A 21 0.86 12.41 3.94
CA ASP A 21 0.39 13.78 3.70
C ASP A 21 0.82 14.28 2.32
N LYS A 22 1.99 13.89 1.87
CA LYS A 22 2.52 14.27 0.57
C LYS A 22 1.91 13.46 -0.57
N VAL A 23 1.74 12.16 -0.36
CA VAL A 23 1.29 11.23 -1.42
C VAL A 23 -0.23 11.23 -1.56
N PHE A 24 -0.96 11.37 -0.45
CA PHE A 24 -2.41 11.29 -0.41
C PHE A 24 -3.04 12.60 0.12
N PRO A 25 -2.79 13.75 -0.53
CA PRO A 25 -3.25 15.03 -0.01
C PRO A 25 -4.78 15.16 -0.01
N ASP A 26 -5.47 14.41 -0.88
CA ASP A 26 -6.91 14.45 -1.02
C ASP A 26 -7.62 13.32 -0.28
N ALA A 27 -6.95 12.72 0.71
CA ALA A 27 -7.56 11.66 1.49
C ALA A 27 -8.81 12.16 2.20
N PRO A 28 -9.90 11.34 2.23
CA PRO A 28 -11.13 11.76 2.91
C PRO A 28 -10.90 12.08 4.38
N PRO A 29 -11.64 13.06 4.95
CA PRO A 29 -11.45 13.46 6.35
C PRO A 29 -11.64 12.33 7.37
N HIS A 30 -12.40 11.28 7.02
CA HIS A 30 -12.59 10.14 7.92
C HIS A 30 -11.39 9.20 7.97
N ASN A 31 -10.43 9.35 7.05
CA ASN A 31 -9.19 8.61 7.13
C ASN A 31 -8.33 9.20 8.25
N ASN A 32 -7.88 8.34 9.15
CA ASN A 32 -7.04 8.74 10.27
C ASN A 32 -5.76 7.92 10.23
N PRO A 33 -4.67 8.50 9.68
CA PRO A 33 -3.42 7.76 9.53
C PRO A 33 -2.89 7.15 10.82
N ALA A 34 -2.93 7.91 11.92
CA ALA A 34 -2.42 7.41 13.20
C ALA A 34 -3.24 6.22 13.69
N ARG A 35 -4.56 6.27 13.56
CA ARG A 35 -5.44 5.17 13.94
C ARG A 35 -5.22 3.96 13.04
N ASP A 36 -5.10 4.18 11.73
CA ASP A 36 -4.90 3.09 10.78
C ASP A 36 -3.59 2.36 11.05
N ILE A 37 -2.52 3.09 11.35
CA ILE A 37 -1.24 2.50 11.73
C ILE A 37 -1.38 1.68 13.01
N ARG A 38 -2.02 2.25 14.03
CA ARG A 38 -2.20 1.56 15.30
C ARG A 38 -2.98 0.26 15.15
N THR A 39 -4.08 0.30 14.40
CA THR A 39 -4.91 -0.88 14.17
C THR A 39 -4.16 -1.93 13.36
N LYS A 40 -3.43 -1.49 12.31
CA LYS A 40 -2.70 -2.42 11.46
C LYS A 40 -1.62 -3.16 12.22
N ARG A 41 -1.05 -2.56 13.25
CA ARG A 41 -0.03 -3.23 14.06
C ARG A 41 -0.57 -4.45 14.82
N GLU A 42 -1.88 -4.54 14.97
CA GLU A 42 -2.54 -5.66 15.62
C GLU A 42 -3.08 -6.68 14.62
N VAL A 43 -3.08 -6.35 13.32
CA VAL A 43 -3.68 -7.19 12.27
C VAL A 43 -2.65 -7.43 11.17
N GLN A 44 -1.98 -8.59 11.22
CA GLN A 44 -0.97 -8.97 10.23
C GLN A 44 0.07 -7.87 10.00
N PRO A 45 0.76 -7.44 11.07
CA PRO A 45 1.71 -6.31 10.96
C PRO A 45 2.85 -6.56 9.99
N GLU A 46 3.18 -7.81 9.72
CA GLU A 46 4.24 -8.19 8.78
C GLU A 46 3.90 -7.82 7.34
N LEU A 47 2.62 -7.48 7.07
CA LEU A 47 2.18 -7.07 5.75
C LEU A 47 2.09 -5.54 5.58
N PHE A 48 2.49 -4.79 6.60
CA PHE A 48 2.64 -3.34 6.47
C PHE A 48 4.12 -3.05 6.18
N LEU A 49 4.40 -2.67 4.93
CA LEU A 49 5.77 -2.55 4.43
C LEU A 49 6.17 -1.10 4.20
N VAL A 50 7.45 -0.82 4.44
CA VAL A 50 8.05 0.47 4.08
C VAL A 50 9.20 0.20 3.12
N ALA A 51 9.39 1.11 2.16
CA ALA A 51 10.51 1.09 1.24
C ALA A 51 11.47 2.22 1.65
N LEU A 52 12.75 1.87 1.75
CA LEU A 52 13.78 2.81 2.17
C LEU A 52 14.83 2.98 1.08
N LEU A 53 15.28 4.21 0.93
CA LEU A 53 16.41 4.56 0.10
C LEU A 53 17.37 5.34 0.99
N GLU A 54 18.56 4.77 1.21
CA GLU A 54 19.56 5.36 2.13
C GLU A 54 18.94 5.69 3.51
N GLU A 55 18.20 4.73 4.06
CA GLU A 55 17.54 4.85 5.36
C GLU A 55 16.39 5.85 5.42
N GLN A 56 16.05 6.47 4.30
CA GLN A 56 14.91 7.38 4.21
C GLN A 56 13.69 6.62 3.68
N ILE A 57 12.55 6.75 4.36
CA ILE A 57 11.31 6.13 3.90
C ILE A 57 10.79 6.88 2.68
N VAL A 58 10.67 6.17 1.57
CA VAL A 58 10.24 6.74 0.29
C VAL A 58 8.98 6.09 -0.26
N GLY A 59 8.48 5.04 0.39
CA GLY A 59 7.25 4.38 -0.05
C GLY A 59 6.68 3.48 1.01
N THR A 60 5.40 3.15 0.86
CA THR A 60 4.68 2.23 1.76
C THR A 60 3.73 1.34 0.98
N ALA A 61 3.35 0.22 1.59
CA ALA A 61 2.23 -0.60 1.16
C ALA A 61 1.64 -1.27 2.40
N MET A 62 0.32 -1.25 2.51
CA MET A 62 -0.37 -1.88 3.63
C MET A 62 -1.27 -2.98 3.05
N ALA A 63 -0.95 -4.23 3.35
CA ALA A 63 -1.68 -5.37 2.81
C ALA A 63 -2.29 -6.22 3.90
N GLY A 64 -3.26 -7.04 3.52
CA GLY A 64 -3.89 -7.99 4.42
C GLY A 64 -4.51 -9.14 3.66
N PHE A 65 -4.71 -10.24 4.37
CA PHE A 65 -5.38 -11.43 3.85
C PHE A 65 -6.51 -11.80 4.82
N ASP A 66 -7.74 -11.77 4.34
CA ASP A 66 -8.90 -12.02 5.20
C ASP A 66 -9.34 -13.49 5.22
N GLY A 67 -8.56 -14.38 4.61
CA GLY A 67 -8.88 -15.78 4.48
C GLY A 67 -9.56 -16.13 3.15
N HIS A 68 -9.94 -15.12 2.39
CA HIS A 68 -10.59 -15.29 1.09
C HIS A 68 -9.87 -14.51 0.00
N ARG A 69 -9.57 -13.24 0.27
CA ARG A 69 -8.88 -12.33 -0.66
C ARG A 69 -7.79 -11.56 0.04
N GLY A 70 -6.75 -11.23 -0.69
CA GLY A 70 -5.79 -10.23 -0.25
C GLY A 70 -6.28 -8.85 -0.66
N TRP A 71 -5.88 -7.84 0.11
CA TRP A 71 -6.18 -6.43 -0.15
C TRP A 71 -4.93 -5.61 0.09
N VAL A 72 -4.75 -4.54 -0.69
CA VAL A 72 -3.67 -3.60 -0.47
C VAL A 72 -4.24 -2.19 -0.39
N TYR A 73 -3.73 -1.42 0.60
CA TYR A 73 -4.06 -0.02 0.83
C TYR A 73 -2.77 0.76 1.00
N TYR A 74 -2.85 2.08 0.88
CA TYR A 74 -1.74 2.98 1.14
C TYR A 74 -0.49 2.59 0.35
N LEU A 75 -0.65 2.14 -0.88
CA LEU A 75 0.48 2.03 -1.78
C LEU A 75 0.81 3.42 -2.27
N GLY A 76 1.95 3.94 -1.85
CA GLY A 76 2.37 5.27 -2.24
C GLY A 76 3.87 5.37 -2.28
N VAL A 77 4.36 6.20 -3.20
CA VAL A 77 5.78 6.48 -3.36
C VAL A 77 5.96 8.00 -3.38
N ASP A 78 6.94 8.49 -2.64
CA ASP A 78 7.28 9.90 -2.61
C ASP A 78 7.43 10.41 -4.06
N PRO A 79 6.74 11.51 -4.42
CA PRO A 79 6.80 12.03 -5.79
C PRO A 79 8.22 12.27 -6.31
N GLU A 80 9.16 12.62 -5.44
CA GLU A 80 10.55 12.84 -5.83
C GLU A 80 11.29 11.56 -6.21
N TYR A 81 10.71 10.40 -5.87
CA TYR A 81 11.35 9.09 -6.09
C TYR A 81 10.53 8.19 -7.00
N GLN A 82 9.53 8.72 -7.67
CA GLN A 82 8.72 7.95 -8.62
C GLN A 82 9.53 7.58 -9.86
N ARG A 83 9.03 6.58 -10.60
CA ARG A 83 9.64 6.05 -11.83
C ARG A 83 10.99 5.39 -11.61
N ARG A 84 11.23 4.88 -10.40
CA ARG A 84 12.45 4.15 -10.06
C ARG A 84 12.16 2.70 -9.69
N GLY A 85 10.93 2.24 -9.93
CA GLY A 85 10.53 0.87 -9.64
C GLY A 85 10.20 0.58 -8.19
N ILE A 86 10.07 1.60 -7.34
CA ILE A 86 9.79 1.41 -5.91
C ILE A 86 8.39 0.81 -5.70
N GLY A 87 7.38 1.36 -6.37
CA GLY A 87 6.01 0.84 -6.28
C GLY A 87 5.92 -0.60 -6.77
N THR A 88 6.60 -0.91 -7.85
CA THR A 88 6.67 -2.26 -8.40
C THR A 88 7.32 -3.23 -7.40
N SER A 89 8.43 -2.81 -6.77
CA SER A 89 9.11 -3.63 -5.77
C SER A 89 8.25 -3.88 -4.55
N LEU A 90 7.52 -2.85 -4.09
CA LEU A 90 6.58 -2.99 -2.97
C LEU A 90 5.49 -4.00 -3.31
N MET A 91 4.88 -3.87 -4.49
CA MET A 91 3.81 -4.79 -4.90
C MET A 91 4.30 -6.22 -5.06
N LYS A 92 5.49 -6.41 -5.61
CA LYS A 92 6.06 -7.75 -5.72
C LYS A 92 6.30 -8.38 -4.36
N ARG A 93 6.75 -7.60 -3.37
CA ARG A 93 6.94 -8.10 -2.02
C ARG A 93 5.61 -8.46 -1.37
N VAL A 94 4.59 -7.61 -1.53
CA VAL A 94 3.23 -7.90 -1.05
C VAL A 94 2.73 -9.20 -1.66
N GLU A 95 2.83 -9.33 -2.96
CA GLU A 95 2.36 -10.54 -3.67
C GLU A 95 3.07 -11.80 -3.17
N SER A 96 4.38 -11.72 -3.04
CA SER A 96 5.17 -12.86 -2.55
C SER A 96 4.73 -13.30 -1.16
N ARG A 97 4.50 -12.36 -0.26
CA ARG A 97 4.07 -12.69 1.09
C ARG A 97 2.66 -13.26 1.14
N LEU A 98 1.75 -12.69 0.36
CA LEU A 98 0.38 -13.18 0.28
C LEU A 98 0.33 -14.60 -0.31
N VAL A 99 1.07 -14.84 -1.37
CA VAL A 99 1.16 -16.19 -1.96
C VAL A 99 1.69 -17.18 -0.91
N GLY A 100 2.69 -16.78 -0.15
CA GLY A 100 3.23 -17.62 0.93
C GLY A 100 2.23 -17.94 2.04
N MET A 101 1.19 -17.12 2.19
CA MET A 101 0.11 -17.35 3.14
C MET A 101 -1.04 -18.17 2.56
N GLY A 102 -0.96 -18.57 1.31
CA GLY A 102 -2.04 -19.30 0.63
C GLY A 102 -3.11 -18.40 0.04
N CYS A 103 -2.85 -17.11 -0.09
CA CYS A 103 -3.80 -16.16 -0.65
C CYS A 103 -3.95 -16.41 -2.16
N PRO A 104 -5.17 -16.64 -2.67
CA PRO A 104 -5.36 -16.98 -4.08
C PRO A 104 -5.49 -15.78 -5.00
N LYS A 105 -5.77 -14.59 -4.46
CA LYS A 105 -6.04 -13.41 -5.28
C LYS A 105 -5.90 -12.15 -4.46
N LEU A 106 -5.31 -11.12 -5.05
CA LEU A 106 -5.16 -9.79 -4.44
C LEU A 106 -6.09 -8.82 -5.16
N ASN A 107 -6.91 -8.13 -4.40
CA ASN A 107 -7.78 -7.07 -4.87
C ASN A 107 -7.34 -5.72 -4.33
N LEU A 108 -7.70 -4.67 -5.04
CA LEU A 108 -7.44 -3.30 -4.60
C LEU A 108 -8.50 -2.39 -5.19
N GLN A 109 -8.60 -1.19 -4.64
CA GLN A 109 -9.52 -0.19 -5.14
C GLN A 109 -8.74 1.03 -5.63
N ILE A 110 -9.17 1.56 -6.75
CA ILE A 110 -8.57 2.75 -7.35
C ILE A 110 -9.70 3.76 -7.54
N ARG A 111 -9.44 5.03 -7.23
CA ARG A 111 -10.42 6.06 -7.51
C ARG A 111 -10.68 6.10 -9.01
N ALA A 112 -11.96 6.18 -9.39
CA ALA A 112 -12.39 6.06 -10.78
C ALA A 112 -11.71 7.06 -11.72
N ASN A 113 -11.32 8.24 -11.20
CA ASN A 113 -10.69 9.29 -11.99
C ASN A 113 -9.16 9.19 -12.03
N ASN A 114 -8.56 8.16 -11.43
CA ASN A 114 -7.11 8.04 -11.37
C ASN A 114 -6.60 7.04 -12.40
N SER A 115 -6.54 7.48 -13.65
CA SER A 115 -6.12 6.62 -14.76
C SER A 115 -4.63 6.27 -14.72
N GLU A 116 -3.78 7.13 -14.17
CA GLU A 116 -2.36 6.86 -14.03
C GLU A 116 -2.10 5.68 -13.11
N VAL A 117 -2.77 5.66 -11.96
CA VAL A 117 -2.64 4.57 -11.01
C VAL A 117 -3.19 3.28 -11.61
N GLN A 118 -4.31 3.36 -12.33
CA GLN A 118 -4.87 2.21 -13.02
C GLN A 118 -3.87 1.61 -14.00
N SER A 119 -3.22 2.46 -14.81
CA SER A 119 -2.22 2.00 -15.78
C SER A 119 -1.03 1.33 -15.09
N PHE A 120 -0.60 1.86 -13.95
CA PHE A 120 0.47 1.24 -13.16
C PHE A 120 0.10 -0.19 -12.77
N TYR A 121 -1.09 -0.40 -12.20
CA TYR A 121 -1.50 -1.74 -11.78
C TYR A 121 -1.71 -2.66 -12.99
N GLU A 122 -2.24 -2.15 -14.08
CA GLU A 122 -2.39 -2.96 -15.30
C GLU A 122 -1.04 -3.45 -15.82
N SER A 123 0.00 -2.64 -15.69
CA SER A 123 1.36 -3.05 -16.08
C SER A 123 1.89 -4.20 -15.23
N LEU A 124 1.34 -4.40 -14.04
CA LEU A 124 1.70 -5.50 -13.15
C LEU A 124 0.79 -6.72 -13.28
N GLY A 125 -0.15 -6.69 -14.24
CA GLY A 125 -1.05 -7.81 -14.49
C GLY A 125 -2.41 -7.72 -13.81
N TYR A 126 -2.70 -6.59 -13.14
CA TYR A 126 -4.03 -6.38 -12.57
C TYR A 126 -5.01 -5.95 -13.65
N TYR A 127 -6.26 -6.23 -13.45
CA TYR A 127 -7.30 -5.89 -14.42
C TYR A 127 -8.57 -5.42 -13.69
N ALA A 128 -9.31 -4.53 -14.35
CA ALA A 128 -10.57 -4.05 -13.81
C ALA A 128 -11.59 -5.18 -13.82
N GLU A 129 -12.30 -5.34 -12.71
CA GLU A 129 -13.32 -6.36 -12.56
C GLU A 129 -14.70 -5.74 -12.68
N ASP A 130 -15.65 -6.53 -13.19
CA ASP A 130 -17.04 -6.12 -13.28
C ASP A 130 -17.70 -6.32 -11.92
N ARG A 131 -17.39 -5.42 -10.99
CA ARG A 131 -17.91 -5.44 -9.61
C ARG A 131 -18.20 -4.03 -9.18
N LEU A 132 -19.27 -3.84 -8.46
CA LEU A 132 -19.61 -2.58 -7.84
C LEU A 132 -19.08 -2.59 -6.40
N SER A 133 -18.29 -1.58 -6.04
CA SER A 133 -17.80 -1.43 -4.67
C SER A 133 -18.81 -0.64 -3.86
N MET A 134 -19.18 -1.16 -2.71
CA MET A 134 -20.12 -0.47 -1.80
C MET A 134 -19.49 -0.39 -0.42
N GLY A 135 -19.77 0.70 0.28
CA GLY A 135 -19.24 0.91 1.63
C GLY A 135 -20.25 1.58 2.54
N LYS A 136 -20.03 1.43 3.83
CA LYS A 136 -20.83 2.09 4.86
C LYS A 136 -19.90 2.47 6.02
N LYS A 137 -19.94 3.72 6.42
CA LYS A 137 -19.17 4.18 7.59
C LYS A 137 -19.92 3.86 8.87
N PHE A 138 -19.17 3.52 9.89
CA PHE A 138 -19.71 3.29 11.22
C PHE A 138 -19.44 4.47 12.15
#